data_1b7ae7c0db4091c91348d9ec5da8055d
#
_entry.id   1b7ae7c0db4091c91348d9ec5da8055d
#
_cell.length_a   1.000
_cell.length_b   1.000
_cell.length_c   1.000
_cell.angle_alpha   90.00
_cell.angle_beta   90.00
_cell.angle_gamma   90.00
#
_symmetry.space_group_name_H-M   'P 1'
#
loop_
_entity.id
_entity.type
_entity.pdbx_description
1 polymer ?
#
loop_
_entity_poly.entity_id
_entity_poly.type
_entity_poly.pdbx_seq_one_letter_code
_entity_poly.pdbx_strand_id
1 'polypeptide(L)'
;KNRWSNLFKDRSQAVAAISDEEILTYVRTDNYKDAQGHLILAEKLQHLPTDYDFNNNGQWDGYFPDCYFNFDEQGFDRDHQGHYTGWRAFAYYPFPGTFWPANGSTDDVLIRLPHVFQQNEQGEFDLNSYKLNLAIVEAVIKQKTVTIPATNEQLYHVDLNKNGQLDTATQIVYDWSPLQGRYMSYVGKAKHALENGQQYLAGGLFPLGTEFLHSVRYIDIDDADNITLSARMKELRYARKASWRNFNQLQDAALREIKEKDAFPDRLKHIDGDMEQGVSNKSGWILQGFIENAKGELRPQTYEEHVFCIGCHSTLGAITDGMFAYARKLEGEKAWYHWSKKGFKNIPEPLRQDEQYEYSFYLKHNGAGDEFRANTEIMTRFFNKEGMLKQDKIEQLHQDISLLLWPSPERALQLNKAYQVIVKEQSFKAGRDATIFPPDNVYQHVKDEQKTGINQLLK
;
A
#
# COMPACT_ATOMS: atom_id res chain seq x y z
N LYS A 1 -6.74 23.47 10.26
CA LYS A 1 -7.83 22.75 10.95
C LYS A 1 -8.71 22.16 9.88
N ASN A 2 -8.68 20.84 9.70
CA ASN A 2 -9.65 20.16 8.85
C ASN A 2 -11.03 20.37 9.44
N ARG A 3 -11.90 21.02 8.69
CA ARG A 3 -13.31 21.10 9.07
C ARG A 3 -13.95 19.78 8.66
N TRP A 4 -14.24 18.94 9.59
CA TRP A 4 -14.90 17.64 9.39
C TRP A 4 -16.15 17.71 8.51
N SER A 5 -16.85 18.84 8.51
CA SER A 5 -17.99 19.09 7.62
C SER A 5 -17.67 18.93 6.12
N ASN A 6 -16.42 19.09 5.72
CA ASN A 6 -16.03 18.94 4.32
C ASN A 6 -15.85 17.47 3.92
N LEU A 7 -15.54 16.59 4.88
CA LEU A 7 -15.36 15.16 4.67
C LEU A 7 -16.67 14.41 4.49
N PHE A 8 -17.77 14.98 5.02
CA PHE A 8 -19.07 14.33 5.13
C PHE A 8 -20.15 15.06 4.32
N LYS A 9 -19.78 15.61 3.17
CA LYS A 9 -20.75 16.17 2.22
C LYS A 9 -21.76 15.09 1.83
N ASP A 10 -23.05 15.35 2.00
CA ASP A 10 -24.11 14.45 1.55
C ASP A 10 -24.15 14.40 0.02
N ARG A 11 -23.90 13.23 -0.53
CA ARG A 11 -23.94 12.94 -1.96
C ARG A 11 -25.01 11.91 -2.32
N SER A 12 -25.84 11.51 -1.38
CA SER A 12 -26.79 10.41 -1.53
C SER A 12 -27.72 10.57 -2.74
N GLN A 13 -28.21 11.79 -3.00
CA GLN A 13 -29.04 12.07 -4.17
C GLN A 13 -28.29 11.86 -5.50
N ALA A 14 -27.04 12.33 -5.60
CA ALA A 14 -26.23 12.16 -6.81
C ALA A 14 -25.85 10.67 -6.99
N VAL A 15 -25.61 9.95 -5.91
CA VAL A 15 -25.34 8.50 -5.93
C VAL A 15 -26.54 7.72 -6.43
N ALA A 16 -27.74 8.05 -5.96
CA ALA A 16 -28.99 7.39 -6.36
C ALA A 16 -29.34 7.61 -7.84
N ALA A 17 -28.82 8.67 -8.46
CA ALA A 17 -29.05 8.97 -9.88
C ALA A 17 -28.22 8.10 -10.85
N ILE A 18 -27.21 7.37 -10.36
CA ILE A 18 -26.34 6.52 -11.18
C ILE A 18 -26.93 5.09 -11.21
N SER A 19 -27.16 4.53 -12.39
CA SER A 19 -27.64 3.13 -12.53
C SER A 19 -26.54 2.10 -12.25
N ASP A 20 -26.91 0.87 -11.96
CA ASP A 20 -25.97 -0.23 -11.76
C ASP A 20 -25.22 -0.56 -13.06
N GLU A 21 -25.89 -0.50 -14.19
CA GLU A 21 -25.28 -0.73 -15.51
C GLU A 21 -24.25 0.35 -15.84
N GLU A 22 -24.58 1.63 -15.58
CA GLU A 22 -23.63 2.74 -15.79
C GLU A 22 -22.36 2.56 -14.95
N ILE A 23 -22.50 2.24 -13.67
CA ILE A 23 -21.32 2.11 -12.82
C ILE A 23 -20.50 0.87 -13.15
N LEU A 24 -21.11 -0.27 -13.50
CA LEU A 24 -20.39 -1.47 -13.94
C LEU A 24 -19.60 -1.21 -15.22
N THR A 25 -20.21 -0.58 -16.21
CA THR A 25 -19.52 -0.17 -17.45
C THR A 25 -18.33 0.74 -17.14
N TYR A 26 -18.52 1.70 -16.23
CA TYR A 26 -17.49 2.64 -15.84
C TYR A 26 -16.29 1.94 -15.17
N VAL A 27 -16.52 1.08 -14.18
CA VAL A 27 -15.42 0.43 -13.44
C VAL A 27 -14.68 -0.62 -14.28
N ARG A 28 -15.31 -1.19 -15.29
CA ARG A 28 -14.71 -2.16 -16.23
C ARG A 28 -13.89 -1.52 -17.33
N THR A 29 -14.05 -0.21 -17.56
CA THR A 29 -13.23 0.53 -18.53
C THR A 29 -11.87 0.85 -17.94
N ASP A 30 -10.80 0.26 -18.49
CA ASP A 30 -9.43 0.54 -18.07
C ASP A 30 -9.06 1.99 -18.39
N ASN A 31 -8.53 2.71 -17.40
CA ASN A 31 -8.05 4.10 -17.56
C ASN A 31 -6.52 4.21 -17.46
N TYR A 32 -5.85 3.06 -17.37
CA TYR A 32 -4.41 2.97 -17.28
C TYR A 32 -3.77 2.38 -18.55
N LYS A 33 -4.44 1.39 -19.18
CA LYS A 33 -4.02 0.78 -20.43
C LYS A 33 -5.07 0.95 -21.52
N ASP A 34 -4.61 1.16 -22.74
CA ASP A 34 -5.46 1.12 -23.92
C ASP A 34 -5.75 -0.33 -24.36
N ALA A 35 -6.54 -0.48 -25.43
CA ALA A 35 -6.89 -1.80 -25.99
C ALA A 35 -5.68 -2.55 -26.59
N GLN A 36 -4.59 -1.88 -26.90
CA GLN A 36 -3.33 -2.42 -27.39
C GLN A 36 -2.33 -2.74 -26.28
N GLY A 37 -2.66 -2.38 -25.03
CA GLY A 37 -1.84 -2.59 -23.85
C GLY A 37 -0.79 -1.50 -23.61
N HIS A 38 -0.83 -0.37 -24.32
CA HIS A 38 0.02 0.78 -24.05
C HIS A 38 -0.42 1.50 -22.77
N LEU A 39 0.53 2.09 -22.07
CA LEU A 39 0.28 2.80 -20.83
C LEU A 39 -0.17 4.24 -21.14
N ILE A 40 -1.48 4.50 -21.07
CA ILE A 40 -2.11 5.79 -21.40
C ILE A 40 -1.44 6.95 -20.66
N LEU A 41 -1.19 6.78 -19.36
CA LEU A 41 -0.54 7.81 -18.55
C LEU A 41 0.90 8.05 -18.97
N ALA A 42 1.66 6.99 -19.28
CA ALA A 42 3.03 7.10 -19.75
C ALA A 42 3.12 7.88 -21.08
N GLU A 43 2.28 7.55 -22.05
CA GLU A 43 2.21 8.28 -23.32
C GLU A 43 1.86 9.77 -23.13
N LYS A 44 0.93 10.04 -22.21
CA LYS A 44 0.54 11.42 -21.87
C LYS A 44 1.70 12.21 -21.26
N LEU A 45 2.52 11.58 -20.41
CA LEU A 45 3.69 12.21 -19.79
C LEU A 45 4.87 12.37 -20.78
N GLN A 46 4.97 11.55 -21.83
CA GLN A 46 5.92 11.77 -22.93
C GLN A 46 5.57 13.02 -23.76
N HIS A 47 4.29 13.34 -23.88
CA HIS A 47 3.77 14.52 -24.56
C HIS A 47 3.21 15.51 -23.54
N LEU A 48 4.08 15.95 -22.62
CA LEU A 48 3.74 16.59 -21.36
C LEU A 48 2.76 17.77 -21.55
N PRO A 49 1.54 17.72 -20.97
CA PRO A 49 0.65 18.86 -20.93
C PRO A 49 1.28 20.00 -20.11
N THR A 50 1.10 21.24 -20.56
CA THR A 50 1.69 22.43 -19.92
C THR A 50 1.29 22.57 -18.44
N ASP A 51 0.10 22.14 -18.07
CA ASP A 51 -0.41 22.15 -16.69
C ASP A 51 0.18 21.04 -15.79
N TYR A 52 0.95 20.11 -16.37
CA TYR A 52 1.71 19.08 -15.62
C TYR A 52 3.20 19.42 -15.49
N ASP A 53 3.70 20.36 -16.27
CA ASP A 53 5.09 20.85 -16.25
C ASP A 53 5.23 21.96 -15.20
N PHE A 54 5.51 21.57 -13.98
CA PHE A 54 5.57 22.48 -12.82
C PHE A 54 6.74 23.47 -12.90
N ASN A 55 7.88 23.01 -13.41
CA ASN A 55 9.10 23.83 -13.48
C ASN A 55 9.31 24.48 -14.85
N ASN A 56 8.42 24.24 -15.82
CA ASN A 56 8.44 24.78 -17.19
C ASN A 56 9.71 24.40 -17.97
N ASN A 57 10.22 23.18 -17.77
CA ASN A 57 11.40 22.69 -18.49
C ASN A 57 11.04 21.84 -19.73
N GLY A 58 9.76 21.54 -19.94
CA GLY A 58 9.25 20.75 -21.07
C GLY A 58 9.44 19.25 -20.90
N GLN A 59 9.79 18.76 -19.71
CA GLN A 59 10.03 17.36 -19.41
C GLN A 59 9.33 16.95 -18.11
N TRP A 60 8.89 15.69 -18.02
CA TRP A 60 8.38 15.13 -16.78
C TRP A 60 9.52 14.61 -15.92
N ASP A 61 9.73 15.18 -14.74
CA ASP A 61 10.84 14.85 -13.82
C ASP A 61 10.43 13.86 -12.72
N GLY A 62 9.16 13.43 -12.68
CA GLY A 62 8.62 12.51 -11.69
C GLY A 62 8.72 11.03 -12.08
N TYR A 63 7.99 10.19 -11.35
CA TYR A 63 7.85 8.79 -11.70
C TYR A 63 7.18 8.64 -13.07
N PHE A 64 7.82 7.87 -13.94
CA PHE A 64 7.29 7.51 -15.24
C PHE A 64 6.69 6.11 -15.17
N PRO A 65 5.37 5.94 -15.38
CA PRO A 65 4.72 4.64 -15.25
C PRO A 65 5.32 3.60 -16.18
N ASP A 66 5.77 2.49 -15.60
CA ASP A 66 6.48 1.40 -16.28
C ASP A 66 6.04 0.00 -15.82
N CYS A 67 4.97 -0.08 -15.03
CA CYS A 67 4.33 -1.33 -14.63
C CYS A 67 3.14 -1.62 -15.54
N TYR A 68 3.10 -2.81 -16.15
CA TYR A 68 2.03 -3.20 -17.07
C TYR A 68 0.87 -3.94 -16.39
N PHE A 69 1.01 -4.26 -15.10
CA PHE A 69 0.04 -5.09 -14.38
C PHE A 69 -0.29 -6.40 -15.12
N ASN A 70 0.76 -6.98 -15.73
CA ASN A 70 0.73 -8.26 -16.44
C ASN A 70 1.55 -9.30 -15.67
N PHE A 71 0.96 -9.80 -14.58
CA PHE A 71 1.65 -10.64 -13.61
C PHE A 71 1.69 -12.10 -14.03
N ASP A 72 2.86 -12.72 -13.86
CA ASP A 72 3.00 -14.17 -13.87
C ASP A 72 2.52 -14.81 -12.55
N GLU A 73 2.57 -16.14 -12.47
CA GLU A 73 2.14 -16.91 -11.30
C GLU A 73 3.00 -16.67 -10.04
N GLN A 74 4.14 -16.01 -10.19
CA GLN A 74 5.06 -15.64 -9.10
C GLN A 74 4.99 -14.14 -8.78
N GLY A 75 4.01 -13.45 -9.33
CA GLY A 75 3.75 -12.03 -9.10
C GLY A 75 4.69 -11.07 -9.83
N PHE A 76 5.55 -11.54 -10.73
CA PHE A 76 6.39 -10.65 -11.51
C PHE A 76 5.62 -10.02 -12.67
N ASP A 77 5.76 -8.70 -12.79
CA ASP A 77 5.20 -7.94 -13.90
C ASP A 77 6.08 -8.07 -15.16
N ARG A 78 5.40 -8.11 -16.30
CA ARG A 78 6.04 -8.19 -17.62
C ARG A 78 5.49 -7.13 -18.55
N ASP A 79 6.38 -6.54 -19.34
CA ASP A 79 6.01 -5.62 -20.41
C ASP A 79 5.26 -6.34 -21.55
N HIS A 80 4.86 -5.58 -22.57
CA HIS A 80 4.17 -6.10 -23.76
C HIS A 80 5.04 -7.04 -24.62
N GLN A 81 6.38 -7.04 -24.43
CA GLN A 81 7.32 -7.94 -25.09
C GLN A 81 7.63 -9.18 -24.24
N GLY A 82 7.09 -9.25 -23.02
CA GLY A 82 7.30 -10.35 -22.09
C GLY A 82 8.55 -10.21 -21.20
N HIS A 83 9.26 -9.09 -21.26
CA HIS A 83 10.41 -8.85 -20.39
C HIS A 83 9.96 -8.48 -18.98
N TYR A 84 10.76 -8.84 -17.98
CA TYR A 84 10.51 -8.44 -16.60
C TYR A 84 10.72 -6.94 -16.41
N THR A 85 9.75 -6.26 -15.83
CA THR A 85 9.86 -4.82 -15.48
C THR A 85 10.59 -4.60 -14.15
N GLY A 86 10.86 -5.67 -13.42
CA GLY A 86 11.41 -5.64 -12.06
C GLY A 86 10.35 -5.51 -10.97
N TRP A 87 9.13 -5.11 -11.28
CA TRP A 87 8.03 -5.07 -10.31
C TRP A 87 7.58 -6.46 -9.91
N ARG A 88 7.35 -6.68 -8.61
CA ARG A 88 6.80 -7.93 -8.07
C ARG A 88 5.68 -7.63 -7.11
N ALA A 89 4.50 -8.17 -7.38
CA ALA A 89 3.33 -8.07 -6.52
C ALA A 89 3.39 -9.11 -5.40
N PHE A 90 2.83 -8.75 -4.25
CA PHE A 90 2.73 -9.66 -3.10
C PHE A 90 1.41 -9.45 -2.36
N ALA A 91 0.89 -10.56 -1.82
CA ALA A 91 -0.26 -10.53 -0.95
C ALA A 91 0.17 -10.12 0.47
N TYR A 92 -0.64 -9.30 1.11
CA TYR A 92 -0.38 -8.79 2.45
C TYR A 92 -1.69 -8.71 3.26
N TYR A 93 -1.57 -8.60 4.55
CA TYR A 93 -2.72 -8.33 5.43
C TYR A 93 -3.06 -6.82 5.40
N PRO A 94 -4.19 -6.41 4.81
CA PRO A 94 -4.59 -5.02 4.82
C PRO A 94 -4.73 -4.48 6.24
N PHE A 95 -4.45 -3.18 6.43
CA PHE A 95 -4.77 -2.54 7.70
C PHE A 95 -6.28 -2.39 7.85
N PRO A 96 -6.81 -2.65 9.05
CA PRO A 96 -8.16 -2.26 9.40
C PRO A 96 -8.35 -0.74 9.21
N GLY A 97 -9.40 -0.32 8.50
CA GLY A 97 -9.77 1.10 8.32
C GLY A 97 -9.74 1.59 6.88
N THR A 98 -8.75 2.39 6.50
CA THR A 98 -8.80 3.27 5.34
C THR A 98 -8.82 2.58 3.96
N PHE A 99 -8.17 1.44 3.80
CA PHE A 99 -8.01 0.76 2.50
C PHE A 99 -8.55 -0.66 2.48
N TRP A 100 -9.63 -0.89 3.19
CA TRP A 100 -10.32 -2.17 3.09
C TRP A 100 -11.18 -2.23 1.84
N PRO A 101 -11.25 -3.36 1.14
CA PRO A 101 -12.26 -3.56 0.11
C PRO A 101 -13.67 -3.26 0.61
N ALA A 102 -13.97 -3.54 1.88
CA ALA A 102 -15.23 -3.19 2.52
C ALA A 102 -15.56 -1.67 2.50
N ASN A 103 -14.59 -0.80 2.30
CA ASN A 103 -14.76 0.64 2.15
C ASN A 103 -14.79 1.11 0.69
N GLY A 104 -14.83 0.18 -0.26
CA GLY A 104 -15.06 0.47 -1.68
C GLY A 104 -13.81 0.59 -2.53
N SER A 105 -12.64 0.19 -2.02
CA SER A 105 -11.41 0.20 -2.81
C SER A 105 -10.63 -1.09 -2.61
N THR A 106 -10.09 -1.63 -3.69
CA THR A 106 -9.03 -2.64 -3.61
C THR A 106 -7.69 -1.94 -3.69
N ASP A 107 -6.72 -2.44 -2.95
CA ASP A 107 -5.39 -1.89 -2.84
C ASP A 107 -4.36 -3.01 -3.02
N ASP A 108 -3.59 -2.93 -4.08
CA ASP A 108 -2.46 -3.83 -4.32
C ASP A 108 -1.15 -3.17 -3.91
N VAL A 109 -0.11 -3.93 -3.69
CA VAL A 109 1.24 -3.40 -3.50
C VAL A 109 2.25 -4.22 -4.28
N LEU A 110 3.13 -3.49 -4.96
CA LEU A 110 4.26 -4.03 -5.68
C LEU A 110 5.55 -3.45 -5.09
N ILE A 111 6.60 -4.26 -5.13
CA ILE A 111 7.97 -3.84 -4.76
C ILE A 111 8.90 -4.00 -5.94
N ARG A 112 9.85 -3.06 -6.08
CA ARG A 112 11.00 -3.18 -6.96
C ARG A 112 12.26 -2.79 -6.21
N LEU A 113 13.25 -3.67 -6.22
CA LEU A 113 14.58 -3.32 -5.74
C LEU A 113 15.42 -2.75 -6.90
N PRO A 114 16.42 -1.89 -6.60
CA PRO A 114 17.32 -1.36 -7.62
C PRO A 114 17.92 -2.43 -8.51
N HIS A 115 18.29 -2.05 -9.72
CA HIS A 115 18.82 -2.96 -10.74
C HIS A 115 19.99 -3.82 -10.23
N VAL A 116 20.84 -3.29 -9.35
CA VAL A 116 21.95 -4.02 -8.75
C VAL A 116 21.52 -5.27 -7.96
N PHE A 117 20.28 -5.30 -7.43
CA PHE A 117 19.70 -6.45 -6.75
C PHE A 117 19.15 -7.52 -7.69
N GLN A 118 19.00 -7.18 -8.97
CA GLN A 118 18.45 -8.04 -10.01
C GLN A 118 19.54 -8.74 -10.82
N GLN A 119 20.82 -8.60 -10.42
CA GLN A 119 21.97 -9.06 -11.17
C GLN A 119 22.77 -10.12 -10.41
N ASN A 120 23.32 -11.10 -11.19
CA ASN A 120 24.35 -12.02 -10.70
C ASN A 120 25.69 -11.28 -10.46
N GLU A 121 26.73 -12.00 -10.03
CA GLU A 121 28.05 -11.41 -9.79
C GLU A 121 28.69 -10.81 -11.04
N GLN A 122 28.34 -11.30 -12.24
CA GLN A 122 28.82 -10.82 -13.52
C GLN A 122 28.13 -9.54 -13.99
N GLY A 123 27.03 -9.16 -13.32
CA GLY A 123 26.24 -7.97 -13.68
C GLY A 123 25.16 -8.25 -14.73
N GLU A 124 24.84 -9.50 -15.00
CA GLU A 124 23.76 -9.92 -15.87
C GLU A 124 22.47 -10.06 -15.07
N PHE A 125 21.33 -9.79 -15.70
CA PHE A 125 20.03 -10.03 -15.07
C PHE A 125 19.90 -11.50 -14.67
N ASP A 126 19.60 -11.75 -13.38
CA ASP A 126 19.36 -13.08 -12.83
C ASP A 126 18.15 -13.09 -11.90
N LEU A 127 17.09 -13.75 -12.34
CA LEU A 127 15.84 -13.82 -11.61
C LEU A 127 16.00 -14.53 -10.24
N ASN A 128 16.92 -15.48 -10.11
CA ASN A 128 17.15 -16.20 -8.86
C ASN A 128 17.85 -15.30 -7.84
N SER A 129 18.88 -14.56 -8.25
CA SER A 129 19.50 -13.52 -7.40
C SER A 129 18.46 -12.49 -6.97
N TYR A 130 17.56 -12.07 -7.87
CA TYR A 130 16.51 -11.12 -7.53
C TYR A 130 15.52 -11.67 -6.49
N LYS A 131 15.05 -12.91 -6.67
CA LYS A 131 14.17 -13.59 -5.68
C LYS A 131 14.82 -13.71 -4.32
N LEU A 132 16.10 -14.08 -4.27
CA LEU A 132 16.84 -14.18 -3.03
C LEU A 132 17.00 -12.83 -2.34
N ASN A 133 17.37 -11.79 -3.09
CA ASN A 133 17.50 -10.45 -2.54
C ASN A 133 16.17 -9.91 -2.01
N LEU A 134 15.04 -10.18 -2.68
CA LEU A 134 13.71 -9.85 -2.17
C LEU A 134 13.41 -10.59 -0.86
N ALA A 135 13.76 -11.87 -0.76
CA ALA A 135 13.55 -12.65 0.46
C ALA A 135 14.49 -12.19 1.60
N ILE A 136 15.74 -11.81 1.28
CA ILE A 136 16.66 -11.21 2.27
C ILE A 136 16.09 -9.88 2.79
N VAL A 137 15.60 -9.01 1.90
CA VAL A 137 14.93 -7.76 2.31
C VAL A 137 13.68 -8.06 3.14
N GLU A 138 12.89 -9.10 2.82
CA GLU A 138 11.75 -9.52 3.63
C GLU A 138 12.19 -9.91 5.05
N ALA A 139 13.23 -10.74 5.19
CA ALA A 139 13.76 -11.14 6.48
C ALA A 139 14.26 -9.92 7.29
N VAL A 140 14.96 -9.00 6.63
CA VAL A 140 15.48 -7.76 7.23
C VAL A 140 14.32 -6.84 7.70
N ILE A 141 13.30 -6.67 6.91
CA ILE A 141 12.16 -5.78 7.24
C ILE A 141 11.29 -6.37 8.33
N LYS A 142 10.94 -7.66 8.22
CA LYS A 142 10.15 -8.36 9.24
C LYS A 142 10.93 -8.66 10.52
N GLN A 143 12.28 -8.59 10.46
CA GLN A 143 13.18 -9.03 11.52
C GLN A 143 12.88 -10.46 11.97
N LYS A 144 12.60 -11.32 10.98
CA LYS A 144 12.23 -12.74 11.16
C LYS A 144 12.87 -13.59 10.09
N THR A 145 13.10 -14.86 10.42
CA THR A 145 13.52 -15.88 9.46
C THR A 145 12.42 -16.11 8.42
N VAL A 146 12.80 -16.19 7.15
CA VAL A 146 11.91 -16.36 6.00
C VAL A 146 12.23 -17.67 5.29
N THR A 147 11.20 -18.46 5.00
CA THR A 147 11.33 -19.70 4.24
C THR A 147 11.52 -19.40 2.75
N ILE A 148 12.46 -20.10 2.12
CA ILE A 148 12.75 -20.01 0.68
C ILE A 148 12.77 -21.41 0.05
N PRO A 149 12.65 -21.55 -1.28
CA PRO A 149 12.95 -22.78 -1.98
C PRO A 149 14.40 -23.24 -1.70
N ALA A 150 14.63 -24.55 -1.73
CA ALA A 150 15.97 -25.13 -1.54
C ALA A 150 16.97 -24.47 -2.48
N THR A 151 17.97 -23.80 -1.93
CA THR A 151 18.92 -22.94 -2.63
C THR A 151 20.35 -23.37 -2.29
N ASN A 152 21.18 -23.61 -3.30
CA ASN A 152 22.60 -23.91 -3.11
C ASN A 152 23.36 -22.61 -2.84
N GLU A 153 23.82 -22.42 -1.61
CA GLU A 153 24.55 -21.22 -1.17
C GLU A 153 25.92 -21.06 -1.80
N GLN A 154 26.53 -22.15 -2.28
CA GLN A 154 27.83 -22.09 -2.97
C GLN A 154 27.76 -21.24 -4.25
N LEU A 155 26.58 -21.17 -4.91
CA LEU A 155 26.39 -20.36 -6.11
C LEU A 155 26.44 -18.86 -5.83
N TYR A 156 26.16 -18.44 -4.59
CA TYR A 156 26.04 -17.05 -4.18
C TYR A 156 27.13 -16.61 -3.19
N HIS A 157 27.93 -17.55 -2.70
CA HIS A 157 28.97 -17.30 -1.70
C HIS A 157 28.45 -16.55 -0.46
N VAL A 158 27.22 -16.88 -0.01
CA VAL A 158 26.56 -16.27 1.15
C VAL A 158 25.91 -17.38 1.98
N ASP A 159 26.25 -17.46 3.25
CA ASP A 159 25.57 -18.31 4.25
C ASP A 159 24.23 -17.66 4.61
N LEU A 160 23.15 -18.16 3.99
CA LEU A 160 21.79 -17.65 4.14
C LEU A 160 21.10 -18.17 5.40
N ASN A 161 21.41 -19.44 5.76
CA ASN A 161 20.81 -20.11 6.90
C ASN A 161 21.62 -19.95 8.20
N LYS A 162 22.79 -19.27 8.14
CA LYS A 162 23.66 -18.95 9.27
C LYS A 162 24.17 -20.17 10.05
N ASN A 163 24.38 -21.29 9.34
CA ASN A 163 24.92 -22.52 9.95
C ASN A 163 26.46 -22.61 9.91
N GLY A 164 27.13 -21.65 9.28
CA GLY A 164 28.60 -21.58 9.14
C GLY A 164 29.15 -22.37 7.96
N GLN A 165 28.31 -22.92 7.11
CA GLN A 165 28.69 -23.65 5.90
C GLN A 165 27.95 -23.09 4.68
N LEU A 166 28.54 -23.29 3.50
CA LEU A 166 27.84 -22.99 2.25
C LEU A 166 27.23 -24.31 1.72
N ASP A 167 26.01 -24.60 2.11
CA ASP A 167 25.30 -25.82 1.72
C ASP A 167 23.95 -25.52 1.04
N THR A 168 22.93 -26.29 1.28
CA THR A 168 21.57 -26.04 0.78
C THR A 168 20.72 -25.38 1.84
N ALA A 169 20.43 -24.11 1.67
CA ALA A 169 19.50 -23.37 2.53
C ALA A 169 18.04 -23.52 2.07
N THR A 170 17.13 -23.68 3.02
CA THR A 170 15.66 -23.62 2.82
C THR A 170 15.03 -22.43 3.54
N GLN A 171 15.85 -21.58 4.13
CA GLN A 171 15.43 -20.40 4.87
C GLN A 171 16.54 -19.33 4.85
N ILE A 172 16.14 -18.08 4.93
CA ILE A 172 17.01 -16.96 5.24
C ILE A 172 16.85 -16.65 6.72
N VAL A 173 17.89 -16.92 7.50
CA VAL A 173 17.89 -16.66 8.93
C VAL A 173 18.14 -15.18 9.17
N TYR A 174 17.21 -14.52 9.87
CA TYR A 174 17.44 -13.16 10.33
C TYR A 174 18.44 -13.17 11.47
N ASP A 175 19.63 -12.68 11.20
CA ASP A 175 20.72 -12.56 12.17
C ASP A 175 21.49 -11.26 11.94
N TRP A 176 20.90 -10.13 12.35
CA TRP A 176 21.52 -8.82 12.24
C TRP A 176 21.63 -8.20 13.63
N SER A 177 22.87 -8.17 14.15
CA SER A 177 23.25 -7.57 15.44
C SER A 177 24.69 -7.04 15.38
N PRO A 178 24.90 -5.87 14.74
CA PRO A 178 26.25 -5.36 14.44
C PRO A 178 27.11 -5.15 15.70
N LEU A 179 26.51 -4.83 16.85
CA LEU A 179 27.25 -4.70 18.13
C LEU A 179 27.82 -6.05 18.63
N GLN A 180 27.32 -7.17 18.11
CA GLN A 180 27.78 -8.52 18.39
C GLN A 180 28.57 -9.12 17.23
N GLY A 181 28.91 -8.30 16.22
CA GLY A 181 29.63 -8.75 15.02
C GLY A 181 28.81 -9.64 14.09
N ARG A 182 27.47 -9.66 14.22
CA ARG A 182 26.58 -10.48 13.39
C ARG A 182 25.95 -9.64 12.28
N TYR A 183 26.18 -10.05 11.04
CA TYR A 183 25.77 -9.32 9.86
C TYR A 183 25.05 -10.25 8.87
N MET A 184 24.12 -9.69 8.11
CA MET A 184 23.53 -10.30 6.93
C MET A 184 24.15 -9.70 5.66
N SER A 185 23.96 -10.35 4.52
CA SER A 185 24.44 -9.89 3.23
C SER A 185 23.36 -10.11 2.17
N TYR A 186 23.48 -9.38 1.07
CA TYR A 186 22.77 -9.64 -0.18
C TYR A 186 23.54 -10.66 -1.03
N VAL A 187 22.98 -11.03 -2.19
CA VAL A 187 23.65 -11.90 -3.17
C VAL A 187 23.92 -11.15 -4.48
N GLY A 188 24.79 -11.67 -5.32
CA GLY A 188 25.14 -11.11 -6.62
C GLY A 188 25.77 -9.70 -6.52
N LYS A 189 25.47 -8.83 -7.47
CA LYS A 189 25.99 -7.44 -7.48
C LYS A 189 25.60 -6.63 -6.26
N ALA A 190 24.44 -6.90 -5.65
CA ALA A 190 24.01 -6.22 -4.44
C ALA A 190 24.93 -6.49 -3.23
N LYS A 191 25.54 -7.69 -3.15
CA LYS A 191 26.58 -8.01 -2.17
C LYS A 191 27.79 -7.08 -2.34
N HIS A 192 28.32 -6.95 -3.56
CA HIS A 192 29.44 -6.05 -3.82
C HIS A 192 29.08 -4.58 -3.59
N ALA A 193 27.86 -4.17 -3.92
CA ALA A 193 27.39 -2.81 -3.63
C ALA A 193 27.31 -2.53 -2.12
N LEU A 194 26.94 -3.53 -1.31
CA LEU A 194 26.96 -3.44 0.16
C LEU A 194 28.40 -3.34 0.69
N GLU A 195 29.30 -4.19 0.23
CA GLU A 195 30.71 -4.22 0.60
C GLU A 195 31.42 -2.90 0.27
N ASN A 196 31.05 -2.27 -0.83
CA ASN A 196 31.60 -0.99 -1.30
C ASN A 196 30.89 0.25 -0.71
N GLY A 197 29.93 0.09 0.20
CA GLY A 197 29.18 1.19 0.81
C GLY A 197 28.24 1.94 -0.13
N GLN A 198 27.88 1.33 -1.27
CA GLN A 198 26.91 1.87 -2.23
C GLN A 198 25.48 1.45 -1.87
N GLN A 199 25.34 0.36 -1.11
CA GLN A 199 24.10 -0.11 -0.55
C GLN A 199 24.22 -0.31 0.95
N TYR A 200 23.07 -0.41 1.61
CA TYR A 200 22.97 -0.48 3.06
C TYR A 200 22.07 -1.65 3.47
N LEU A 201 22.38 -2.25 4.62
CA LEU A 201 21.56 -3.27 5.24
C LEU A 201 21.46 -3.00 6.75
N ALA A 202 20.26 -2.84 7.26
CA ALA A 202 19.99 -2.76 8.69
C ALA A 202 18.60 -3.30 8.99
N GLY A 203 18.45 -3.97 10.13
CA GLY A 203 17.17 -4.56 10.54
C GLY A 203 16.04 -3.52 10.54
N GLY A 204 14.98 -3.79 9.81
CA GLY A 204 13.83 -2.89 9.68
C GLY A 204 13.99 -1.73 8.69
N LEU A 205 15.08 -1.61 7.93
CA LEU A 205 15.29 -0.54 6.96
C LEU A 205 15.41 -1.09 5.54
N PHE A 206 14.70 -0.47 4.59
CA PHE A 206 14.79 -0.82 3.18
C PHE A 206 16.11 -0.35 2.56
N PRO A 207 16.66 -1.08 1.57
CA PRO A 207 17.81 -0.65 0.79
C PRO A 207 17.58 0.69 0.10
N LEU A 208 18.65 1.44 -0.15
CA LEU A 208 18.59 2.67 -0.95
C LEU A 208 18.07 2.34 -2.36
N GLY A 209 17.15 3.15 -2.86
CA GLY A 209 16.56 3.00 -4.19
C GLY A 209 15.42 1.99 -4.26
N THR A 210 14.99 1.38 -3.16
CA THR A 210 13.77 0.56 -3.13
C THR A 210 12.56 1.38 -3.57
N GLU A 211 11.73 0.78 -4.40
CA GLU A 211 10.51 1.39 -4.92
C GLU A 211 9.29 0.56 -4.52
N PHE A 212 8.19 1.28 -4.25
CA PHE A 212 6.86 0.71 -4.09
C PHE A 212 5.90 1.36 -5.08
N LEU A 213 5.02 0.54 -5.62
CA LEU A 213 3.92 0.98 -6.46
C LEU A 213 2.66 0.29 -5.96
N HIS A 214 1.56 1.04 -5.88
CA HIS A 214 0.28 0.43 -5.63
C HIS A 214 -0.85 1.15 -6.35
N SER A 215 -1.79 0.36 -6.89
CA SER A 215 -3.01 0.88 -7.48
C SER A 215 -4.15 0.80 -6.48
N VAL A 216 -4.89 1.87 -6.35
CA VAL A 216 -6.17 1.90 -5.65
C VAL A 216 -7.25 1.81 -6.71
N ARG A 217 -8.05 0.73 -6.67
CA ARG A 217 -9.03 0.45 -7.72
C ARG A 217 -10.45 0.43 -7.18
N TYR A 218 -11.39 0.61 -8.09
CA TYR A 218 -12.78 0.29 -7.86
C TYR A 218 -12.95 -1.20 -7.59
N ILE A 219 -14.13 -1.60 -7.19
CA ILE A 219 -14.50 -2.99 -7.01
C ILE A 219 -15.36 -3.42 -8.20
N ASP A 220 -15.05 -4.54 -8.83
CA ASP A 220 -15.90 -5.15 -9.84
C ASP A 220 -16.66 -6.36 -9.27
N ILE A 221 -17.72 -6.76 -9.94
CA ILE A 221 -18.56 -7.88 -9.58
C ILE A 221 -18.69 -8.75 -10.83
N ASP A 222 -18.27 -10.01 -10.75
CA ASP A 222 -18.39 -10.92 -11.89
C ASP A 222 -19.84 -11.43 -12.07
N ASP A 223 -20.08 -12.17 -13.15
CA ASP A 223 -21.41 -12.71 -13.49
C ASP A 223 -21.95 -13.74 -12.47
N ALA A 224 -21.13 -14.19 -11.54
CA ALA A 224 -21.48 -15.09 -10.45
C ALA A 224 -21.60 -14.36 -9.10
N ASP A 225 -21.72 -13.03 -9.12
CA ASP A 225 -21.79 -12.15 -7.96
C ASP A 225 -20.56 -12.20 -7.03
N ASN A 226 -19.39 -12.64 -7.53
CA ASN A 226 -18.16 -12.56 -6.76
C ASN A 226 -17.53 -11.18 -6.88
N ILE A 227 -16.97 -10.71 -5.77
CA ILE A 227 -16.19 -9.49 -5.72
C ILE A 227 -14.83 -9.72 -6.37
N THR A 228 -14.47 -8.85 -7.32
CA THR A 228 -13.22 -8.89 -8.07
C THR A 228 -12.56 -7.52 -8.14
N LEU A 229 -11.33 -7.47 -8.64
CA LEU A 229 -10.63 -6.22 -8.88
C LEU A 229 -11.10 -5.58 -10.20
N SER A 230 -11.43 -4.31 -10.13
CA SER A 230 -11.77 -3.50 -11.30
C SER A 230 -10.56 -3.26 -12.21
N ALA A 231 -10.80 -3.15 -13.52
CA ALA A 231 -9.80 -2.66 -14.45
C ALA A 231 -9.42 -1.20 -14.18
N ARG A 232 -10.41 -0.38 -13.78
CA ARG A 232 -10.24 1.07 -13.56
C ARG A 232 -9.53 1.38 -12.24
N MET A 233 -8.54 2.25 -12.32
CA MET A 233 -7.84 2.80 -11.16
C MET A 233 -8.50 4.11 -10.69
N LYS A 234 -8.62 4.26 -9.37
CA LYS A 234 -8.89 5.53 -8.69
C LYS A 234 -7.62 6.35 -8.54
N GLU A 235 -6.55 5.66 -8.15
CA GLU A 235 -5.23 6.24 -7.91
C GLU A 235 -4.14 5.24 -8.28
N LEU A 236 -2.98 5.78 -8.69
CA LEU A 236 -1.71 5.06 -8.76
C LEU A 236 -0.74 5.80 -7.85
N ARG A 237 -0.16 5.11 -6.87
CA ARG A 237 0.74 5.69 -5.88
C ARG A 237 2.12 5.06 -5.98
N TYR A 238 3.13 5.92 -5.96
CA TYR A 238 4.53 5.55 -6.07
C TYR A 238 5.31 6.07 -4.87
N ALA A 239 6.26 5.28 -4.40
CA ALA A 239 7.21 5.67 -3.38
C ALA A 239 8.61 5.19 -3.71
N ARG A 240 9.63 6.03 -3.52
CA ARG A 240 11.02 5.68 -3.74
C ARG A 240 11.88 6.05 -2.54
N LYS A 241 12.75 5.13 -2.09
CA LYS A 241 13.78 5.39 -1.10
C LYS A 241 14.90 6.23 -1.73
N ALA A 242 14.75 7.54 -1.72
CA ALA A 242 15.66 8.49 -2.36
C ALA A 242 16.94 8.75 -1.54
N SER A 243 16.88 8.56 -0.22
CA SER A 243 18.06 8.61 0.66
C SER A 243 17.95 7.59 1.77
N TRP A 244 19.09 6.99 2.14
CA TRP A 244 19.14 6.07 3.25
C TRP A 244 19.51 6.81 4.54
N ARG A 245 18.77 6.56 5.61
CA ARG A 245 19.00 7.14 6.93
C ARG A 245 19.16 6.05 7.96
N ASN A 246 20.19 6.17 8.80
CA ASN A 246 20.38 5.25 9.91
C ASN A 246 19.43 5.57 11.08
N PHE A 247 19.40 4.68 12.07
CA PHE A 247 18.50 4.81 13.23
C PHE A 247 18.64 6.13 13.97
N ASN A 248 19.87 6.62 14.17
CA ASN A 248 20.08 7.89 14.86
C ASN A 248 19.47 9.06 14.09
N GLN A 249 19.67 9.09 12.76
CA GLN A 249 19.10 10.13 11.90
C GLN A 249 17.57 10.09 11.88
N LEU A 250 16.98 8.88 11.88
CA LEU A 250 15.52 8.70 11.95
C LEU A 250 14.97 9.11 13.31
N GLN A 251 15.64 8.75 14.39
CA GLN A 251 15.27 9.14 15.74
C GLN A 251 15.36 10.67 15.94
N ASP A 252 16.42 11.30 15.45
CA ASP A 252 16.57 12.75 15.50
C ASP A 252 15.46 13.47 14.72
N ALA A 253 15.06 12.92 13.56
CA ALA A 253 13.97 13.48 12.78
C ALA A 253 12.63 13.38 13.53
N ALA A 254 12.33 12.24 14.15
CA ALA A 254 11.14 12.02 14.95
C ALA A 254 11.10 12.95 16.18
N LEU A 255 12.21 13.06 16.91
CA LEU A 255 12.30 13.94 18.08
C LEU A 255 12.13 15.42 17.73
N ARG A 256 12.67 15.87 16.59
CA ARG A 256 12.44 17.24 16.09
C ARG A 256 10.97 17.49 15.79
N GLU A 257 10.29 16.52 15.14
CA GLU A 257 8.87 16.63 14.84
C GLU A 257 8.01 16.70 16.11
N ILE A 258 8.32 15.88 17.12
CA ILE A 258 7.65 15.91 18.42
C ILE A 258 7.82 17.28 19.10
N LYS A 259 9.05 17.77 19.17
CA LYS A 259 9.34 19.08 19.77
C LYS A 259 8.65 20.23 19.03
N GLU A 260 8.62 20.18 17.70
CA GLU A 260 7.95 21.21 16.90
C GLU A 260 6.44 21.21 17.14
N LYS A 261 5.82 20.02 17.22
CA LYS A 261 4.39 19.91 17.55
C LYS A 261 4.05 20.37 18.96
N ASP A 262 4.91 20.09 19.93
CA ASP A 262 4.73 20.54 21.31
C ASP A 262 4.88 22.07 21.43
N ALA A 263 5.94 22.63 20.83
CA ALA A 263 6.21 24.07 20.90
C ALA A 263 5.25 24.91 20.02
N PHE A 264 4.77 24.37 18.93
CA PHE A 264 3.96 25.07 17.92
C PHE A 264 2.79 24.20 17.41
N PRO A 265 1.82 23.84 18.24
CA PRO A 265 0.75 22.88 17.91
C PRO A 265 -0.12 23.31 16.72
N ASP A 266 -0.27 24.59 16.47
CA ASP A 266 -1.05 25.18 15.38
C ASP A 266 -0.26 25.42 14.09
N ARG A 267 1.05 25.16 14.12
CA ARG A 267 1.91 25.39 12.95
C ARG A 267 1.65 24.32 11.88
N LEU A 268 1.37 24.77 10.66
CA LEU A 268 1.36 23.89 9.51
C LEU A 268 2.81 23.55 9.12
N LYS A 269 3.12 22.24 9.10
CA LYS A 269 4.43 21.76 8.67
C LYS A 269 4.60 22.00 7.18
N HIS A 270 5.72 22.61 6.79
CA HIS A 270 6.09 22.66 5.38
C HIS A 270 6.57 21.26 4.92
N ILE A 271 6.00 20.79 3.82
CA ILE A 271 6.37 19.55 3.17
C ILE A 271 7.16 19.91 1.91
N ASP A 272 8.37 19.39 1.81
CA ASP A 272 9.24 19.66 0.65
C ASP A 272 8.78 18.83 -0.54
N GLY A 273 8.69 19.44 -1.73
CA GLY A 273 8.30 18.80 -2.98
C GLY A 273 7.24 19.58 -3.74
N ASP A 274 6.77 19.00 -4.83
CA ASP A 274 5.79 19.57 -5.75
C ASP A 274 4.91 18.47 -6.39
N MET A 275 4.07 18.86 -7.36
CA MET A 275 3.19 17.93 -8.05
C MET A 275 3.92 16.98 -9.00
N GLU A 276 5.08 17.36 -9.49
CA GLU A 276 5.84 16.62 -10.49
C GLU A 276 6.81 15.65 -9.85
N GLN A 277 7.67 16.14 -8.94
CA GLN A 277 8.67 15.31 -8.26
C GLN A 277 8.13 14.54 -7.06
N GLY A 278 6.90 14.86 -6.61
CA GLY A 278 6.31 14.31 -5.40
C GLY A 278 6.79 15.02 -4.15
N VAL A 279 6.47 14.46 -2.97
CA VAL A 279 6.76 15.07 -1.67
C VAL A 279 7.67 14.19 -0.81
N SER A 280 8.55 14.83 -0.06
CA SER A 280 9.47 14.15 0.86
C SER A 280 8.84 13.95 2.23
N ASN A 281 8.91 12.71 2.75
CA ASN A 281 8.52 12.43 4.13
C ASN A 281 9.62 12.74 5.17
N LYS A 282 10.77 13.26 4.74
CA LYS A 282 11.95 13.55 5.57
C LYS A 282 12.59 12.34 6.25
N SER A 283 12.09 11.12 6.00
CA SER A 283 12.67 9.85 6.46
C SER A 283 13.40 9.09 5.35
N GLY A 284 13.60 9.76 4.21
CA GLY A 284 14.34 9.22 3.08
C GLY A 284 13.48 8.80 1.89
N TRP A 285 12.15 8.94 1.97
CA TRP A 285 11.22 8.59 0.90
C TRP A 285 10.69 9.81 0.18
N ILE A 286 10.51 9.66 -1.13
CA ILE A 286 9.72 10.54 -1.98
C ILE A 286 8.42 9.79 -2.32
N LEU A 287 7.30 10.47 -2.14
CA LEU A 287 5.95 9.96 -2.38
C LEU A 287 5.33 10.73 -3.51
N GLN A 288 4.80 10.04 -4.51
CA GLN A 288 4.14 10.62 -5.67
C GLN A 288 2.86 9.85 -5.98
N GLY A 289 1.88 10.53 -6.57
CA GLY A 289 0.62 9.89 -6.91
C GLY A 289 -0.03 10.47 -8.16
N PHE A 290 -0.84 9.63 -8.78
CA PHE A 290 -1.75 10.00 -9.85
C PHE A 290 -3.16 9.67 -9.41
N ILE A 291 -4.12 10.47 -9.82
CA ILE A 291 -5.51 10.35 -9.40
C ILE A 291 -6.45 10.59 -10.59
N GLU A 292 -7.59 10.00 -10.55
CA GLU A 292 -8.59 10.10 -11.60
C GLU A 292 -9.14 11.53 -11.70
N ASN A 293 -9.18 12.09 -12.92
CA ASN A 293 -9.78 13.39 -13.22
C ASN A 293 -11.28 13.25 -13.54
N ALA A 294 -11.98 14.38 -13.73
CA ALA A 294 -13.41 14.40 -14.01
C ALA A 294 -13.82 13.69 -15.32
N LYS A 295 -12.86 13.45 -16.23
CA LYS A 295 -13.05 12.68 -17.47
C LYS A 295 -12.79 11.19 -17.30
N GLY A 296 -12.34 10.76 -16.12
CA GLY A 296 -11.99 9.36 -15.84
C GLY A 296 -10.55 8.97 -16.23
N GLU A 297 -9.69 9.94 -16.56
CA GLU A 297 -8.28 9.73 -16.90
C GLU A 297 -7.40 9.92 -15.66
N LEU A 298 -6.28 9.21 -15.57
CA LEU A 298 -5.28 9.49 -14.53
C LEU A 298 -4.51 10.78 -14.84
N ARG A 299 -4.32 11.61 -13.82
CA ARG A 299 -3.50 12.82 -13.83
C ARG A 299 -2.56 12.85 -12.63
N PRO A 300 -1.43 13.59 -12.68
CA PRO A 300 -0.66 13.85 -11.48
C PRO A 300 -1.53 14.45 -10.36
N GLN A 301 -1.28 14.06 -9.14
CA GLN A 301 -1.87 14.72 -7.96
C GLN A 301 -1.26 16.10 -7.79
N THR A 302 -2.06 17.08 -7.34
CA THR A 302 -1.54 18.40 -6.97
C THR A 302 -0.66 18.28 -5.71
N TYR A 303 0.14 19.30 -5.43
CA TYR A 303 0.94 19.35 -4.20
C TYR A 303 0.08 19.10 -2.95
N GLU A 304 -1.08 19.73 -2.84
CA GLU A 304 -1.98 19.58 -1.71
C GLU A 304 -2.57 18.15 -1.61
N GLU A 305 -2.78 17.49 -2.73
CA GLU A 305 -3.22 16.10 -2.76
C GLU A 305 -2.10 15.15 -2.32
N HIS A 306 -0.83 15.42 -2.69
CA HIS A 306 0.33 14.68 -2.21
C HIS A 306 0.56 14.85 -0.70
N VAL A 307 0.28 16.01 -0.13
CA VAL A 307 0.45 16.25 1.32
C VAL A 307 -0.38 15.28 2.17
N PHE A 308 -1.51 14.76 1.65
CA PHE A 308 -2.26 13.72 2.36
C PHE A 308 -1.47 12.43 2.57
N CYS A 309 -0.51 12.09 1.69
CA CYS A 309 0.36 10.93 1.86
C CYS A 309 1.15 11.01 3.17
N ILE A 310 1.61 12.22 3.52
CA ILE A 310 2.41 12.47 4.73
C ILE A 310 1.62 12.23 6.01
N GLY A 311 0.29 12.25 5.96
CA GLY A 311 -0.54 11.92 7.13
C GLY A 311 -0.25 10.51 7.67
N CYS A 312 0.00 9.54 6.79
CA CYS A 312 0.34 8.16 7.16
C CYS A 312 1.85 7.86 7.05
N HIS A 313 2.53 8.42 6.04
CA HIS A 313 3.93 8.13 5.73
C HIS A 313 4.94 9.12 6.35
N SER A 314 4.56 9.84 7.41
CA SER A 314 5.44 10.76 8.13
C SER A 314 6.51 10.03 8.97
N THR A 315 7.42 10.80 9.57
CA THR A 315 8.46 10.28 10.48
C THR A 315 7.90 9.59 11.72
N LEU A 316 6.69 9.93 12.13
CA LEU A 316 5.96 9.31 13.24
C LEU A 316 4.99 8.21 12.77
N GLY A 317 5.12 7.76 11.55
CA GLY A 317 4.31 6.67 11.00
C GLY A 317 4.42 5.37 11.80
N ALA A 318 3.37 4.58 11.76
CA ALA A 318 3.14 3.42 12.63
C ALA A 318 4.14 2.27 12.44
N ILE A 319 5.10 2.35 11.49
CA ILE A 319 5.92 1.21 11.16
C ILE A 319 7.26 1.54 10.53
N THR A 320 7.92 0.43 10.35
CA THR A 320 9.24 0.21 9.83
C THR A 320 9.50 1.04 8.59
N ASP A 321 10.34 2.05 8.74
CA ASP A 321 10.82 2.88 7.64
C ASP A 321 9.70 3.54 6.79
N GLY A 322 8.51 3.76 7.39
CA GLY A 322 7.41 4.49 6.75
C GLY A 322 6.63 3.73 5.67
N MET A 323 6.95 2.44 5.42
CA MET A 323 6.24 1.58 4.46
C MET A 323 5.53 0.42 5.16
N PHE A 324 4.25 0.19 4.84
CA PHE A 324 3.39 -0.66 5.66
C PHE A 324 3.23 -2.10 5.15
N ALA A 325 2.97 -2.28 3.88
CA ALA A 325 2.49 -3.53 3.35
C ALA A 325 3.54 -4.65 3.38
N TYR A 326 4.82 -4.35 3.15
CA TYR A 326 5.85 -5.38 3.04
C TYR A 326 6.13 -6.09 4.36
N ALA A 327 6.10 -5.36 5.47
CA ALA A 327 6.17 -5.95 6.82
C ALA A 327 4.97 -6.88 7.10
N ARG A 328 3.84 -6.65 6.40
CA ARG A 328 2.59 -7.41 6.53
C ARG A 328 2.37 -8.43 5.41
N LYS A 329 3.36 -8.63 4.52
CA LYS A 329 3.32 -9.64 3.47
C LYS A 329 2.99 -11.01 4.09
N LEU A 330 2.11 -11.77 3.46
CA LEU A 330 1.80 -13.14 3.85
C LEU A 330 3.07 -14.00 3.85
N GLU A 331 3.03 -15.13 4.58
CA GLU A 331 4.20 -15.98 4.72
C GLU A 331 4.49 -16.82 3.46
N GLY A 332 5.78 -16.98 3.18
CA GLY A 332 6.32 -17.93 2.21
C GLY A 332 6.19 -17.49 0.75
N GLU A 333 6.65 -18.39 -0.14
CA GLU A 333 6.67 -18.15 -1.60
C GLU A 333 5.27 -18.02 -2.21
N LYS A 334 4.29 -18.70 -1.63
CA LYS A 334 2.89 -18.64 -2.10
C LYS A 334 2.24 -17.28 -1.90
N ALA A 335 2.87 -16.37 -1.20
CA ALA A 335 2.41 -15.00 -0.98
C ALA A 335 2.82 -14.04 -2.10
N TRP A 336 3.67 -14.45 -3.01
CA TRP A 336 4.09 -13.66 -4.17
C TRP A 336 3.09 -13.81 -5.31
N TYR A 337 2.01 -13.04 -5.26
CA TYR A 337 1.00 -12.95 -6.31
C TYR A 337 0.24 -11.63 -6.22
N HIS A 338 -0.38 -11.24 -7.31
CA HIS A 338 -1.31 -10.13 -7.35
C HIS A 338 -2.74 -10.57 -7.03
N TRP A 339 -3.52 -9.75 -6.34
CA TRP A 339 -4.90 -10.07 -5.93
C TRP A 339 -5.81 -10.50 -7.09
N SER A 340 -5.56 -10.03 -8.32
CA SER A 340 -6.29 -10.47 -9.52
C SER A 340 -6.16 -11.97 -9.82
N LYS A 341 -5.14 -12.63 -9.26
CA LYS A 341 -4.90 -14.07 -9.45
C LYS A 341 -5.62 -14.92 -8.41
N LYS A 342 -5.71 -14.45 -7.15
CA LYS A 342 -6.14 -15.30 -6.04
C LYS A 342 -7.13 -14.68 -5.07
N GLY A 343 -7.22 -13.36 -4.98
CA GLY A 343 -8.03 -12.66 -3.99
C GLY A 343 -7.63 -12.98 -2.55
N PHE A 344 -8.57 -12.76 -1.60
CA PHE A 344 -8.38 -12.94 -0.15
C PHE A 344 -8.99 -14.22 0.42
N LYS A 345 -9.68 -15.01 -0.37
CA LYS A 345 -10.45 -16.16 0.10
C LYS A 345 -9.55 -17.23 0.73
N ASN A 346 -9.98 -17.78 1.86
CA ASN A 346 -9.26 -18.81 2.65
C ASN A 346 -7.90 -18.35 3.18
N ILE A 347 -7.70 -17.05 3.39
CA ILE A 347 -6.54 -16.54 4.13
C ILE A 347 -6.93 -16.45 5.60
N PRO A 348 -6.21 -17.14 6.51
CA PRO A 348 -6.51 -17.07 7.94
C PRO A 348 -6.20 -15.68 8.50
N GLU A 349 -6.90 -15.31 9.55
CA GLU A 349 -6.68 -14.05 10.27
C GLU A 349 -5.29 -14.00 10.92
N PRO A 350 -4.56 -12.87 10.82
CA PRO A 350 -3.23 -12.75 11.42
C PRO A 350 -3.31 -12.66 12.94
N LEU A 351 -2.28 -13.19 13.59
CA LEU A 351 -2.09 -13.04 15.03
C LEU A 351 -1.23 -11.82 15.35
N ARG A 352 -1.58 -11.11 16.39
CA ARG A 352 -0.80 -10.06 17.03
C ARG A 352 0.34 -10.69 17.87
N GLN A 353 1.23 -9.85 18.38
CA GLN A 353 2.32 -10.28 19.26
C GLN A 353 1.83 -10.89 20.61
N ASP A 354 0.63 -10.49 21.04
CA ASP A 354 -0.04 -11.01 22.25
C ASP A 354 -0.92 -12.25 21.96
N GLU A 355 -0.73 -12.89 20.82
CA GLU A 355 -1.43 -14.09 20.36
C GLU A 355 -2.96 -13.90 20.15
N GLN A 356 -3.45 -12.67 20.17
CA GLN A 356 -4.83 -12.38 19.81
C GLN A 356 -4.97 -12.19 18.30
N TYR A 357 -6.10 -12.57 17.73
CA TYR A 357 -6.43 -12.33 16.33
C TYR A 357 -6.63 -10.85 16.06
N GLU A 358 -5.93 -10.32 15.07
CA GLU A 358 -5.82 -8.86 14.85
C GLU A 358 -7.15 -8.20 14.46
N TYR A 359 -7.87 -8.77 13.50
CA TYR A 359 -9.12 -8.18 13.01
C TYR A 359 -10.26 -8.35 14.00
N SER A 360 -10.35 -9.50 14.64
CA SER A 360 -11.29 -9.75 15.74
C SER A 360 -11.06 -8.81 16.91
N PHE A 361 -9.80 -8.55 17.25
CA PHE A 361 -9.42 -7.58 18.27
C PHE A 361 -9.84 -6.16 17.84
N TYR A 362 -9.59 -5.78 16.58
CA TYR A 362 -10.00 -4.50 16.03
C TYR A 362 -11.52 -4.32 16.09
N LEU A 363 -12.30 -5.30 15.62
CA LEU A 363 -13.75 -5.29 15.68
C LEU A 363 -14.27 -5.08 17.11
N LYS A 364 -13.71 -5.80 18.06
CA LYS A 364 -14.09 -5.70 19.49
C LYS A 364 -13.85 -4.31 20.08
N HIS A 365 -12.77 -3.63 19.68
CA HIS A 365 -12.37 -2.37 20.27
C HIS A 365 -12.86 -1.14 19.50
N ASN A 366 -13.05 -1.26 18.19
CA ASN A 366 -13.41 -0.14 17.31
C ASN A 366 -14.84 -0.23 16.74
N GLY A 367 -15.60 -1.27 17.10
CA GLY A 367 -17.00 -1.40 16.73
C GLY A 367 -17.24 -1.49 15.22
N ALA A 368 -16.31 -2.07 14.46
CA ALA A 368 -16.41 -2.28 13.00
C ALA A 368 -16.57 -1.00 12.16
N GLY A 369 -16.43 0.18 12.78
CA GLY A 369 -16.46 1.44 12.05
C GLY A 369 -15.15 1.72 11.35
N ASP A 370 -15.18 2.49 10.27
CA ASP A 370 -14.10 3.41 10.02
C ASP A 370 -14.12 4.49 11.12
N GLU A 371 -13.04 5.24 11.29
CA GLU A 371 -12.91 6.20 12.41
C GLU A 371 -14.02 7.26 12.45
N PHE A 372 -14.78 7.43 11.36
CA PHE A 372 -15.70 8.54 11.16
C PHE A 372 -17.14 8.10 10.88
N ARG A 373 -17.35 6.85 10.48
CA ARG A 373 -18.63 6.30 10.07
C ARG A 373 -18.76 4.84 10.48
N ALA A 374 -19.93 4.46 10.94
CA ALA A 374 -20.23 3.06 11.13
C ALA A 374 -20.39 2.36 9.77
N ASN A 375 -19.76 1.21 9.61
CA ASN A 375 -20.00 0.32 8.49
C ASN A 375 -21.21 -0.58 8.82
N THR A 376 -22.41 -0.18 8.39
CA THR A 376 -23.64 -0.87 8.73
C THR A 376 -23.66 -2.34 8.28
N GLU A 377 -23.04 -2.66 7.15
CA GLU A 377 -22.96 -4.03 6.67
C GLU A 377 -22.10 -4.90 7.61
N ILE A 378 -20.93 -4.41 7.99
CA ILE A 378 -20.05 -5.09 8.94
C ILE A 378 -20.70 -5.19 10.33
N MET A 379 -21.38 -4.13 10.77
CA MET A 379 -22.17 -4.17 12.02
C MET A 379 -23.20 -5.29 11.97
N THR A 380 -24.00 -5.36 10.93
CA THR A 380 -25.01 -6.41 10.77
C THR A 380 -24.39 -7.81 10.67
N ARG A 381 -23.24 -7.94 9.99
CA ARG A 381 -22.56 -9.22 9.79
C ARG A 381 -21.97 -9.76 11.09
N PHE A 382 -21.27 -8.92 11.85
CA PHE A 382 -20.45 -9.37 12.98
C PHE A 382 -21.03 -9.08 14.38
N PHE A 383 -22.04 -8.22 14.50
CA PHE A 383 -22.60 -7.85 15.81
C PHE A 383 -24.07 -8.25 15.92
N ASN A 384 -24.50 -8.59 17.13
CA ASN A 384 -25.89 -8.83 17.46
C ASN A 384 -26.58 -7.49 17.84
N LYS A 385 -27.87 -7.55 18.16
CA LYS A 385 -28.66 -6.37 18.51
C LYS A 385 -28.19 -5.66 19.79
N GLU A 386 -27.51 -6.39 20.66
CA GLU A 386 -26.93 -5.91 21.91
C GLU A 386 -25.52 -5.31 21.71
N GLY A 387 -25.03 -5.26 20.47
CA GLY A 387 -23.69 -4.76 20.14
C GLY A 387 -22.54 -5.70 20.51
N MET A 388 -22.81 -6.97 20.78
CA MET A 388 -21.79 -7.99 21.04
C MET A 388 -21.42 -8.72 19.76
N LEU A 389 -20.16 -9.15 19.65
CA LEU A 389 -19.68 -9.95 18.54
C LEU A 389 -20.38 -11.31 18.46
N LYS A 390 -20.79 -11.71 17.25
CA LYS A 390 -21.33 -13.03 16.96
C LYS A 390 -20.19 -14.03 16.89
N GLN A 391 -20.12 -14.94 17.82
CA GLN A 391 -19.01 -15.87 17.98
C GLN A 391 -18.81 -16.76 16.74
N ASP A 392 -19.90 -17.24 16.13
CA ASP A 392 -19.87 -18.05 14.90
C ASP A 392 -19.23 -17.29 13.72
N LYS A 393 -19.43 -15.96 13.63
CA LYS A 393 -18.83 -15.11 12.60
C LYS A 393 -17.35 -14.84 12.86
N ILE A 394 -16.97 -14.73 14.12
CA ILE A 394 -15.57 -14.57 14.51
C ILE A 394 -14.80 -15.87 14.22
N GLU A 395 -15.34 -17.03 14.51
CA GLU A 395 -14.72 -18.33 14.20
C GLU A 395 -14.53 -18.51 12.67
N GLN A 396 -15.50 -18.05 11.86
CA GLN A 396 -15.36 -18.03 10.40
C GLN A 396 -14.25 -17.05 9.97
N LEU A 397 -14.19 -15.85 10.56
CA LEU A 397 -13.18 -14.84 10.27
C LEU A 397 -11.75 -15.35 10.54
N HIS A 398 -11.54 -16.14 11.60
CA HIS A 398 -10.25 -16.76 11.91
C HIS A 398 -9.72 -17.64 10.77
N GLN A 399 -10.61 -18.18 9.93
CA GLN A 399 -10.23 -19.04 8.80
C GLN A 399 -10.21 -18.30 7.46
N ASP A 400 -10.97 -17.21 7.33
CA ASP A 400 -11.14 -16.49 6.07
C ASP A 400 -11.39 -15.00 6.28
N ILE A 401 -10.33 -14.21 6.07
CA ILE A 401 -10.40 -12.74 6.19
C ILE A 401 -11.30 -12.09 5.13
N SER A 402 -11.61 -12.78 4.05
CA SER A 402 -12.49 -12.24 3.00
C SER A 402 -13.88 -11.90 3.54
N LEU A 403 -14.33 -12.58 4.60
CA LEU A 403 -15.60 -12.30 5.27
C LEU A 403 -15.68 -10.88 5.87
N LEU A 404 -14.55 -10.30 6.23
CA LEU A 404 -14.49 -8.93 6.72
C LEU A 404 -14.13 -7.95 5.61
N LEU A 405 -13.19 -8.32 4.72
CA LEU A 405 -12.60 -7.41 3.75
C LEU A 405 -13.52 -7.15 2.54
N TRP A 406 -14.28 -8.15 2.08
CA TRP A 406 -15.15 -7.96 0.93
C TRP A 406 -16.53 -7.41 1.33
N PRO A 407 -16.99 -6.32 0.68
CA PRO A 407 -18.38 -5.89 0.80
C PRO A 407 -19.31 -6.86 0.06
N SER A 408 -20.62 -6.74 0.29
CA SER A 408 -21.59 -7.36 -0.60
C SER A 408 -21.54 -6.73 -2.00
N PRO A 409 -22.01 -7.42 -3.06
CA PRO A 409 -22.14 -6.85 -4.39
C PRO A 409 -22.92 -5.54 -4.41
N GLU A 410 -24.07 -5.50 -3.72
CA GLU A 410 -24.90 -4.31 -3.61
C GLU A 410 -24.13 -3.12 -2.98
N ARG A 411 -23.41 -3.36 -1.87
CA ARG A 411 -22.61 -2.31 -1.24
C ARG A 411 -21.45 -1.89 -2.14
N ALA A 412 -20.80 -2.80 -2.84
CA ALA A 412 -19.73 -2.47 -3.77
C ALA A 412 -20.19 -1.51 -4.87
N LEU A 413 -21.36 -1.76 -5.47
CA LEU A 413 -21.97 -0.85 -6.46
C LEU A 413 -22.22 0.55 -5.86
N GLN A 414 -22.82 0.60 -4.68
CA GLN A 414 -23.11 1.86 -4.01
C GLN A 414 -21.83 2.67 -3.70
N LEU A 415 -20.77 2.01 -3.19
CA LEU A 415 -19.48 2.63 -2.91
C LEU A 415 -18.79 3.12 -4.17
N ASN A 416 -18.87 2.37 -5.26
CA ASN A 416 -18.35 2.78 -6.56
C ASN A 416 -19.05 4.03 -7.10
N LYS A 417 -20.41 4.05 -7.06
CA LYS A 417 -21.21 5.22 -7.46
C LYS A 417 -20.83 6.44 -6.64
N ALA A 418 -20.71 6.29 -5.34
CA ALA A 418 -20.37 7.38 -4.44
C ALA A 418 -18.95 7.92 -4.72
N TYR A 419 -17.99 7.07 -5.02
CA TYR A 419 -16.65 7.55 -5.41
C TYR A 419 -16.64 8.21 -6.80
N GLN A 420 -17.42 7.72 -7.77
CA GLN A 420 -17.56 8.37 -9.07
C GLN A 420 -18.11 9.80 -8.94
N VAL A 421 -19.03 10.05 -8.00
CA VAL A 421 -19.52 11.40 -7.71
C VAL A 421 -18.36 12.30 -7.22
N ILE A 422 -17.50 11.79 -6.33
CA ILE A 422 -16.31 12.52 -5.85
C ILE A 422 -15.36 12.85 -7.02
N VAL A 423 -15.14 11.89 -7.92
CA VAL A 423 -14.31 12.08 -9.12
C VAL A 423 -14.89 13.16 -10.02
N LYS A 424 -16.19 13.13 -10.30
CA LYS A 424 -16.86 14.17 -11.12
C LYS A 424 -16.76 15.56 -10.48
N GLU A 425 -16.81 15.65 -9.14
CA GLU A 425 -16.66 16.90 -8.39
C GLU A 425 -15.21 17.40 -8.31
N GLN A 426 -14.22 16.54 -8.45
CA GLN A 426 -12.78 16.83 -8.22
C GLN A 426 -12.52 17.47 -6.84
N SER A 427 -13.30 17.09 -5.85
CA SER A 427 -13.29 17.71 -4.52
C SER A 427 -12.49 16.89 -3.49
N PHE A 428 -11.39 16.26 -3.91
CA PHE A 428 -10.55 15.38 -3.07
C PHE A 428 -10.00 16.07 -1.81
N LYS A 429 -9.82 17.39 -1.85
CA LYS A 429 -9.46 18.20 -0.67
C LYS A 429 -10.55 18.22 0.41
N ALA A 430 -11.80 17.98 0.02
CA ALA A 430 -12.94 17.93 0.92
C ALA A 430 -13.21 16.50 1.45
N GLY A 431 -12.31 15.56 1.21
CA GLY A 431 -12.39 14.16 1.61
C GLY A 431 -12.61 13.24 0.42
N ARG A 432 -12.18 12.00 0.60
CA ARG A 432 -12.25 10.92 -0.41
C ARG A 432 -13.27 9.85 -0.04
N ASP A 433 -13.92 9.99 1.08
CA ASP A 433 -14.91 9.05 1.58
C ASP A 433 -16.24 9.21 0.87
N ALA A 434 -16.79 8.09 0.47
CA ALA A 434 -18.07 8.01 -0.19
C ALA A 434 -19.22 8.04 0.81
N THR A 435 -20.21 8.92 0.58
CA THR A 435 -21.44 8.95 1.36
C THR A 435 -22.53 8.24 0.59
N ILE A 436 -22.93 7.07 1.06
CA ILE A 436 -23.97 6.21 0.43
C ILE A 436 -25.37 6.60 0.89
N PHE A 437 -25.48 6.93 2.17
CA PHE A 437 -26.72 7.31 2.82
C PHE A 437 -26.61 8.72 3.39
N PRO A 438 -27.73 9.39 3.73
CA PRO A 438 -27.68 10.64 4.48
C PRO A 438 -26.79 10.50 5.73
N PRO A 439 -25.95 11.48 6.04
CA PRO A 439 -24.95 11.37 7.11
C PRO A 439 -25.55 11.62 8.51
N ASP A 440 -26.48 10.77 8.93
CA ASP A 440 -27.12 10.81 10.23
C ASP A 440 -26.27 10.17 11.35
N ASN A 441 -25.34 9.31 10.97
CA ASN A 441 -24.42 8.58 11.87
C ASN A 441 -22.95 9.02 11.77
N VAL A 442 -22.67 10.19 11.19
CA VAL A 442 -21.33 10.74 11.03
C VAL A 442 -21.15 12.04 11.80
N TYR A 443 -19.94 12.33 12.25
CA TYR A 443 -19.62 13.59 12.89
C TYR A 443 -19.41 14.69 11.84
N GLN A 444 -20.27 15.70 11.83
CA GLN A 444 -20.09 16.87 10.98
C GLN A 444 -19.10 17.88 11.56
N HIS A 445 -18.93 17.87 12.86
CA HIS A 445 -17.99 18.72 13.58
C HIS A 445 -17.54 18.02 14.86
N VAL A 446 -16.24 17.80 14.99
CA VAL A 446 -15.65 17.27 16.22
C VAL A 446 -15.17 18.45 17.08
N LYS A 447 -15.73 18.59 18.26
CA LYS A 447 -15.31 19.55 19.27
C LYS A 447 -14.10 19.02 20.04
N ASP A 448 -13.31 19.91 20.61
CA ASP A 448 -12.26 19.53 21.54
C ASP A 448 -12.85 18.65 22.66
N GLU A 449 -12.12 17.58 23.00
CA GLU A 449 -12.52 16.58 23.99
C GLU A 449 -13.77 15.74 23.65
N GLN A 450 -14.37 15.90 22.47
CA GLN A 450 -15.47 15.05 22.04
C GLN A 450 -14.96 13.62 21.79
N LYS A 451 -15.65 12.65 22.39
CA LYS A 451 -15.36 11.23 22.15
C LYS A 451 -15.63 10.87 20.68
N THR A 452 -14.65 10.29 20.00
CA THR A 452 -14.75 9.88 18.60
C THR A 452 -15.25 8.44 18.43
N GLY A 453 -15.60 7.75 19.53
CA GLY A 453 -15.93 6.32 19.52
C GLY A 453 -14.73 5.41 19.73
N ILE A 454 -13.51 5.91 19.61
CA ILE A 454 -12.28 5.16 19.93
C ILE A 454 -12.07 5.25 21.44
N ASN A 455 -12.36 4.16 22.15
CA ASN A 455 -12.31 4.15 23.60
C ASN A 455 -10.94 3.82 24.19
N GLN A 456 -10.06 3.19 23.42
CA GLN A 456 -8.72 2.77 23.85
C GLN A 456 -7.73 2.84 22.70
N LEU A 457 -6.50 3.23 23.01
CA LEU A 457 -5.38 3.05 22.11
C LEU A 457 -5.10 1.55 21.96
N LEU A 458 -5.03 1.07 20.74
CA LEU A 458 -4.53 -0.27 20.44
C LEU A 458 -3.04 -0.29 20.77
N LYS A 459 -2.65 -1.04 21.78
CA LYS A 459 -1.23 -1.21 22.19
C LYS A 459 -0.60 -2.32 21.38
#